data_c111ee4e960c367704b17b989b440085
#
_entry.id   c111ee4e960c367704b17b989b440085
#
_cell.length_a   1.000
_cell.length_b   1.000
_cell.length_c   1.000
_cell.angle_alpha   90.00
_cell.angle_beta   90.00
_cell.angle_gamma   90.00
#
_symmetry.space_group_name_H-M   'P 1'
#
loop_
_entity.id
_entity.type
_entity.pdbx_description
1 polymer ?
#
loop_
_entity_poly.entity_id
_entity_poly.type
_entity_poly.pdbx_seq_one_letter_code
_entity_poly.pdbx_strand_id
1 'polypeptide(L)'
;ADDAFAQLASEFDTIDELKADIEKKLEGNFVRKQILQARDQIVDQLVAKAKIPVSDEAVKREVDAHLENEGKAMDDPHRVEVLEETEKNFRVQLLLDAVVDAEAIKVEDQELIEYLAFQSRNYGMDPNDFIKQVANAGQVPMFVDELSRRKAVDALVAHAEITDAKGNKVSLEG
;
A
#
# COMPACT_ATOMS: atom_id res chain seq x y z
N ALA A 1 22.99 -22.22 20.29
CA ALA A 1 22.99 -20.86 20.80
C ALA A 1 22.76 -20.91 22.32
N ASP A 2 23.52 -20.17 23.04
CA ASP A 2 23.54 -20.07 24.50
C ASP A 2 23.57 -18.58 24.93
N ASP A 3 23.63 -18.32 26.23
CA ASP A 3 23.63 -16.95 26.75
C ASP A 3 24.86 -16.14 26.26
N ALA A 4 26.02 -16.78 26.09
CA ALA A 4 27.20 -16.14 25.56
C ALA A 4 26.99 -15.67 24.10
N PHE A 5 26.21 -16.43 23.32
CA PHE A 5 25.80 -16.04 21.97
C PHE A 5 24.81 -14.87 22.02
N ALA A 6 23.84 -14.89 22.92
CA ALA A 6 22.87 -13.79 23.06
C ALA A 6 23.56 -12.45 23.39
N GLN A 7 24.49 -12.45 24.34
CA GLN A 7 25.29 -11.28 24.72
C GLN A 7 26.19 -10.75 23.59
N LEU A 8 26.68 -11.63 22.73
CA LEU A 8 27.54 -11.23 21.62
C LEU A 8 26.75 -10.70 20.40
N ALA A 9 25.57 -11.28 20.13
CA ALA A 9 24.79 -11.04 18.91
C ALA A 9 23.61 -10.06 19.11
N SER A 10 23.30 -9.66 20.34
CA SER A 10 22.15 -8.83 20.69
C SER A 10 22.39 -7.99 21.94
N GLU A 11 21.38 -7.23 22.36
CA GLU A 11 21.35 -6.46 23.61
C GLU A 11 20.82 -7.26 24.82
N PHE A 12 20.53 -8.56 24.63
CA PHE A 12 19.95 -9.41 25.67
C PHE A 12 21.02 -10.21 26.42
N ASP A 13 20.81 -10.43 27.71
CA ASP A 13 21.74 -11.15 28.57
C ASP A 13 21.58 -12.68 28.45
N THR A 14 20.37 -13.14 28.10
CA THR A 14 20.08 -14.57 27.99
C THR A 14 19.52 -14.97 26.62
N ILE A 15 19.74 -16.24 26.25
CA ILE A 15 19.19 -16.79 25.01
C ILE A 15 17.67 -16.83 25.02
N ASP A 16 17.04 -16.96 26.17
CA ASP A 16 15.59 -17.01 26.28
C ASP A 16 14.96 -15.62 26.10
N GLU A 17 15.60 -14.56 26.56
CA GLU A 17 15.19 -13.19 26.26
C GLU A 17 15.32 -12.87 24.76
N LEU A 18 16.41 -13.27 24.13
CA LEU A 18 16.59 -13.12 22.68
C LEU A 18 15.51 -13.88 21.89
N LYS A 19 15.18 -15.11 22.29
CA LYS A 19 14.10 -15.90 21.65
C LYS A 19 12.75 -15.22 21.80
N ALA A 20 12.40 -14.76 22.99
CA ALA A 20 11.14 -14.06 23.26
C ALA A 20 11.01 -12.78 22.43
N ASP A 21 12.09 -12.02 22.26
CA ASP A 21 12.09 -10.83 21.40
C ASP A 21 11.89 -11.20 19.92
N ILE A 22 12.59 -12.23 19.45
CA ILE A 22 12.43 -12.74 18.08
C ILE A 22 11.00 -13.24 17.85
N GLU A 23 10.42 -14.01 18.76
CA GLU A 23 9.04 -14.48 18.68
C GLU A 23 8.07 -13.30 18.58
N LYS A 24 8.19 -12.31 19.45
CA LYS A 24 7.37 -11.10 19.44
C LYS A 24 7.50 -10.30 18.12
N LYS A 25 8.71 -10.16 17.60
CA LYS A 25 8.96 -9.51 16.31
C LYS A 25 8.34 -10.29 15.14
N LEU A 26 8.45 -11.61 15.16
CA LEU A 26 7.84 -12.48 14.15
C LEU A 26 6.32 -12.41 14.20
N GLU A 27 5.71 -12.50 15.38
CA GLU A 27 4.27 -12.33 15.56
C GLU A 27 3.78 -10.98 15.02
N GLY A 28 4.45 -9.89 15.37
CA GLY A 28 4.14 -8.56 14.86
C GLY A 28 4.25 -8.46 13.34
N ASN A 29 5.25 -9.10 12.74
CA ASN A 29 5.42 -9.15 11.28
C ASN A 29 4.33 -9.98 10.60
N PHE A 30 3.92 -11.11 11.22
CA PHE A 30 2.82 -11.92 10.71
C PHE A 30 1.50 -11.15 10.74
N VAL A 31 1.18 -10.49 11.84
CA VAL A 31 -0.04 -9.67 11.96
C VAL A 31 -0.05 -8.58 10.89
N ARG A 32 1.04 -7.84 10.71
CA ARG A 32 1.15 -6.81 9.66
C ARG A 32 0.92 -7.40 8.26
N LYS A 33 1.52 -8.55 7.98
CA LYS A 33 1.33 -9.22 6.69
C LYS A 33 -0.12 -9.66 6.47
N GLN A 34 -0.78 -10.18 7.50
CA GLN A 34 -2.20 -10.54 7.45
C GLN A 34 -3.08 -9.31 7.21
N ILE A 35 -2.80 -8.20 7.87
CA ILE A 35 -3.52 -6.93 7.66
C ILE A 35 -3.40 -6.49 6.20
N LEU A 36 -2.19 -6.46 5.64
CA LEU A 36 -1.97 -6.08 4.25
C LEU A 36 -2.71 -7.01 3.29
N GLN A 37 -2.62 -8.32 3.49
CA GLN A 37 -3.32 -9.30 2.66
C GLN A 37 -4.85 -9.15 2.74
N ALA A 38 -5.40 -8.87 3.92
CA ALA A 38 -6.83 -8.64 4.08
C ALA A 38 -7.28 -7.37 3.34
N ARG A 39 -6.49 -6.30 3.41
CA ARG A 39 -6.74 -5.04 2.68
C ARG A 39 -6.78 -5.29 1.17
N ASP A 40 -5.77 -5.96 0.63
CA ASP A 40 -5.70 -6.29 -0.79
C ASP A 40 -6.89 -7.15 -1.23
N GLN A 41 -7.24 -8.19 -0.46
CA GLN A 41 -8.37 -9.06 -0.75
C GLN A 41 -9.72 -8.34 -0.74
N ILE A 42 -9.93 -7.38 0.17
CA ILE A 42 -11.14 -6.57 0.22
C ILE A 42 -11.28 -5.76 -1.07
N VAL A 43 -10.21 -5.07 -1.47
CA VAL A 43 -10.18 -4.27 -2.70
C VAL A 43 -10.39 -5.16 -3.93
N ASP A 44 -9.68 -6.27 -4.05
CA ASP A 44 -9.80 -7.20 -5.17
C ASP A 44 -11.22 -7.78 -5.30
N GLN A 45 -11.85 -8.16 -4.19
CA GLN A 45 -13.24 -8.66 -4.19
C GLN A 45 -14.23 -7.58 -4.62
N LEU A 46 -14.04 -6.33 -4.20
CA LEU A 46 -14.91 -5.22 -4.58
C LEU A 46 -14.75 -4.89 -6.06
N VAL A 47 -13.52 -4.83 -6.58
CA VAL A 47 -13.24 -4.62 -8.01
C VAL A 47 -13.91 -5.73 -8.85
N ALA A 48 -13.78 -6.98 -8.43
CA ALA A 48 -14.40 -8.11 -9.14
C ALA A 48 -15.94 -8.04 -9.17
N LYS A 49 -16.54 -7.56 -8.08
CA LYS A 49 -18.02 -7.42 -7.97
C LYS A 49 -18.56 -6.20 -8.71
N ALA A 50 -17.84 -5.07 -8.66
CA ALA A 50 -18.32 -3.80 -9.17
C ALA A 50 -18.30 -3.69 -10.70
N LYS A 51 -17.54 -4.56 -11.41
CA LYS A 51 -17.42 -4.58 -12.88
C LYS A 51 -17.19 -3.18 -13.48
N ILE A 52 -16.23 -2.45 -12.90
CA ILE A 52 -15.93 -1.07 -13.26
C ILE A 52 -15.39 -1.01 -14.71
N PRO A 53 -16.01 -0.25 -15.61
CA PRO A 53 -15.50 -0.07 -16.95
C PRO A 53 -14.25 0.82 -16.93
N VAL A 54 -13.25 0.47 -17.72
CA VAL A 54 -12.05 1.29 -17.94
C VAL A 54 -11.98 1.66 -19.43
N SER A 55 -11.36 2.79 -19.73
CA SER A 55 -11.18 3.24 -21.10
C SER A 55 -10.03 2.47 -21.76
N ASP A 56 -10.33 1.71 -22.82
CA ASP A 56 -9.33 0.98 -23.60
C ASP A 56 -8.22 1.91 -24.12
N GLU A 57 -8.59 3.16 -24.52
CA GLU A 57 -7.64 4.15 -24.99
C GLU A 57 -6.69 4.62 -23.87
N ALA A 58 -7.21 4.82 -22.66
CA ALA A 58 -6.40 5.21 -21.51
C ALA A 58 -5.45 4.07 -21.10
N VAL A 59 -5.96 2.84 -21.06
CA VAL A 59 -5.14 1.64 -20.80
C VAL A 59 -4.04 1.50 -21.83
N LYS A 60 -4.38 1.57 -23.12
CA LYS A 60 -3.40 1.45 -24.20
C LYS A 60 -2.29 2.50 -24.06
N ARG A 61 -2.64 3.76 -23.82
CA ARG A 61 -1.68 4.85 -23.66
C ARG A 61 -0.70 4.60 -22.52
N GLU A 62 -1.20 4.12 -21.39
CA GLU A 62 -0.37 3.81 -20.22
C GLU A 62 0.58 2.64 -20.49
N VAL A 63 0.06 1.57 -21.10
CA VAL A 63 0.86 0.41 -21.52
C VAL A 63 1.95 0.81 -22.51
N ASP A 64 1.62 1.63 -23.52
CA ASP A 64 2.58 2.09 -24.51
C ASP A 64 3.68 2.93 -23.84
N ALA A 65 3.32 3.84 -22.93
CA ALA A 65 4.27 4.65 -22.16
C ALA A 65 5.17 3.79 -21.25
N HIS A 66 4.61 2.76 -20.62
CA HIS A 66 5.38 1.85 -19.78
C HIS A 66 6.46 1.11 -20.60
N LEU A 67 6.09 0.52 -21.74
CA LEU A 67 7.03 -0.17 -22.61
C LEU A 67 8.12 0.77 -23.17
N GLU A 68 7.74 1.99 -23.54
CA GLU A 68 8.68 3.01 -24.01
C GLU A 68 9.70 3.37 -22.92
N ASN A 69 9.26 3.57 -21.68
CA ASN A 69 10.13 3.87 -20.54
C ASN A 69 11.10 2.71 -20.22
N GLU A 70 10.70 1.48 -20.46
CA GLU A 70 11.56 0.30 -20.33
C GLU A 70 12.45 0.04 -21.55
N GLY A 71 12.29 0.80 -22.64
CA GLY A 71 13.00 0.61 -23.90
C GLY A 71 12.60 -0.67 -24.62
N LYS A 72 11.38 -1.20 -24.36
CA LYS A 72 10.84 -2.40 -25.01
C LYS A 72 10.06 -2.05 -26.26
N ALA A 73 9.99 -3.02 -27.20
CA ALA A 73 9.18 -2.89 -28.39
C ALA A 73 7.68 -2.97 -28.07
N MET A 74 6.85 -2.34 -28.92
CA MET A 74 5.38 -2.32 -28.69
C MET A 74 4.72 -3.71 -28.83
N ASP A 75 5.40 -4.67 -29.43
CA ASP A 75 5.00 -6.07 -29.59
C ASP A 75 5.72 -7.02 -28.62
N ASP A 76 6.42 -6.49 -27.63
CA ASP A 76 7.08 -7.29 -26.60
C ASP A 76 6.06 -8.17 -25.84
N PRO A 77 6.36 -9.45 -25.60
CA PRO A 77 5.48 -10.34 -24.82
C PRO A 77 5.08 -9.81 -23.44
N HIS A 78 5.93 -9.01 -22.80
CA HIS A 78 5.64 -8.35 -21.52
C HIS A 78 4.41 -7.42 -21.57
N ARG A 79 4.04 -6.96 -22.78
CA ARG A 79 2.86 -6.13 -22.98
C ARG A 79 1.57 -6.73 -22.41
N VAL A 80 1.41 -8.05 -22.48
CA VAL A 80 0.19 -8.72 -21.98
C VAL A 80 0.08 -8.56 -20.47
N GLU A 81 1.17 -8.78 -19.75
CA GLU A 81 1.24 -8.63 -18.29
C GLU A 81 0.97 -7.17 -17.89
N VAL A 82 1.65 -6.22 -18.52
CA VAL A 82 1.47 -4.78 -18.28
C VAL A 82 0.03 -4.34 -18.54
N LEU A 83 -0.62 -4.89 -19.58
CA LEU A 83 -2.01 -4.57 -19.90
C LEU A 83 -2.96 -5.04 -18.78
N GLU A 84 -2.82 -6.28 -18.31
CA GLU A 84 -3.64 -6.83 -17.25
C GLU A 84 -3.47 -6.05 -15.94
N GLU A 85 -2.22 -5.72 -15.58
CA GLU A 85 -1.91 -4.91 -14.41
C GLU A 85 -2.46 -3.48 -14.51
N THR A 86 -2.31 -2.84 -15.67
CA THR A 86 -2.81 -1.48 -15.91
C THR A 86 -4.32 -1.43 -15.79
N GLU A 87 -5.04 -2.37 -16.43
CA GLU A 87 -6.49 -2.45 -16.28
C GLU A 87 -6.92 -2.65 -14.85
N LYS A 88 -6.26 -3.56 -14.11
CA LYS A 88 -6.54 -3.80 -12.70
C LYS A 88 -6.32 -2.52 -11.89
N ASN A 89 -5.19 -1.85 -12.09
CA ASN A 89 -4.83 -0.63 -11.36
C ASN A 89 -5.84 0.49 -11.61
N PHE A 90 -6.30 0.69 -12.85
CA PHE A 90 -7.34 1.67 -13.15
C PHE A 90 -8.67 1.35 -12.48
N ARG A 91 -9.08 0.06 -12.47
CA ARG A 91 -10.30 -0.35 -11.75
C ARG A 91 -10.19 -0.09 -10.25
N VAL A 92 -9.03 -0.39 -9.64
CA VAL A 92 -8.78 -0.11 -8.22
C VAL A 92 -8.85 1.40 -7.96
N GLN A 93 -8.21 2.23 -8.76
CA GLN A 93 -8.24 3.69 -8.59
C GLN A 93 -9.67 4.22 -8.68
N LEU A 94 -10.42 3.84 -9.71
CA LEU A 94 -11.81 4.27 -9.88
C LEU A 94 -12.72 3.80 -8.75
N LEU A 95 -12.50 2.59 -8.23
CA LEU A 95 -13.22 2.09 -7.06
C LEU A 95 -12.94 2.97 -5.84
N LEU A 96 -11.66 3.22 -5.56
CA LEU A 96 -11.26 3.98 -4.38
C LEU A 96 -11.69 5.45 -4.47
N ASP A 97 -11.64 6.05 -5.65
CA ASP A 97 -12.17 7.41 -5.89
C ASP A 97 -13.69 7.46 -5.61
N ALA A 98 -14.44 6.45 -6.05
CA ALA A 98 -15.87 6.36 -5.73
C ALA A 98 -16.13 6.18 -4.22
N VAL A 99 -15.27 5.47 -3.50
CA VAL A 99 -15.35 5.35 -2.04
C VAL A 99 -15.00 6.67 -1.36
N VAL A 100 -13.97 7.38 -1.84
CA VAL A 100 -13.61 8.72 -1.33
C VAL A 100 -14.81 9.65 -1.41
N ASP A 101 -15.51 9.65 -2.54
CA ASP A 101 -16.72 10.49 -2.73
C ASP A 101 -17.89 10.04 -1.84
N ALA A 102 -18.15 8.74 -1.79
CA ALA A 102 -19.28 8.19 -1.04
C ALA A 102 -19.16 8.39 0.48
N GLU A 103 -17.95 8.22 1.01
CA GLU A 103 -17.63 8.39 2.43
C GLU A 103 -17.26 9.84 2.78
N ALA A 104 -17.28 10.76 1.79
CA ALA A 104 -16.86 12.16 1.95
C ALA A 104 -15.49 12.32 2.63
N ILE A 105 -14.53 11.48 2.23
CA ILE A 105 -13.19 11.44 2.80
C ILE A 105 -12.46 12.74 2.49
N LYS A 106 -11.90 13.36 3.52
CA LYS A 106 -11.07 14.55 3.40
C LYS A 106 -9.68 14.29 3.93
N VAL A 107 -8.71 14.95 3.32
CA VAL A 107 -7.32 14.98 3.78
C VAL A 107 -7.08 16.34 4.43
N GLU A 108 -6.75 16.31 5.71
CA GLU A 108 -6.39 17.51 6.45
C GLU A 108 -4.91 17.87 6.19
N ASP A 109 -4.59 19.16 6.25
CA ASP A 109 -3.23 19.65 5.97
C ASP A 109 -2.17 18.96 6.83
N GLN A 110 -2.48 18.69 8.09
CA GLN A 110 -1.57 18.00 9.01
C GLN A 110 -1.32 16.56 8.59
N GLU A 111 -2.35 15.83 8.16
CA GLU A 111 -2.23 14.45 7.68
C GLU A 111 -1.34 14.39 6.42
N LEU A 112 -1.51 15.36 5.52
CA LEU A 112 -0.71 15.46 4.31
C LEU A 112 0.77 15.73 4.64
N ILE A 113 1.06 16.64 5.57
CA ILE A 113 2.42 16.94 6.01
C ILE A 113 3.08 15.70 6.61
N GLU A 114 2.39 14.98 7.48
CA GLU A 114 2.88 13.73 8.07
C GLU A 114 3.12 12.65 7.01
N TYR A 115 2.20 12.53 6.07
CA TYR A 115 2.33 11.60 4.95
C TYR A 115 3.54 11.92 4.08
N LEU A 116 3.73 13.16 3.68
CA LEU A 116 4.90 13.61 2.90
C LEU A 116 6.21 13.40 3.67
N ALA A 117 6.21 13.69 4.98
CA ALA A 117 7.37 13.44 5.84
C ALA A 117 7.69 11.93 5.96
N PHE A 118 6.67 11.06 5.92
CA PHE A 118 6.90 9.62 5.85
C PHE A 118 7.46 9.21 4.48
N GLN A 119 6.88 9.71 3.39
CA GLN A 119 7.31 9.40 2.03
C GLN A 119 8.75 9.86 1.73
N SER A 120 9.20 10.97 2.33
CA SER A 120 10.56 11.48 2.14
C SER A 120 11.65 10.44 2.42
N ARG A 121 11.37 9.48 3.32
CA ARG A 121 12.28 8.39 3.67
C ARG A 121 12.52 7.44 2.49
N ASN A 122 11.50 7.20 1.67
CA ASN A 122 11.60 6.35 0.49
C ASN A 122 12.49 6.98 -0.59
N TYR A 123 12.59 8.32 -0.59
CA TYR A 123 13.44 9.09 -1.49
C TYR A 123 14.81 9.44 -0.88
N GLY A 124 15.07 9.06 0.38
CA GLY A 124 16.31 9.38 1.07
C GLY A 124 16.52 10.89 1.29
N MET A 125 15.45 11.66 1.40
CA MET A 125 15.45 13.12 1.50
C MET A 125 15.09 13.59 2.91
N ASP A 126 15.56 14.81 3.26
CA ASP A 126 15.02 15.52 4.43
C ASP A 126 13.54 15.81 4.23
N PRO A 127 12.68 15.61 5.25
CA PRO A 127 11.24 15.83 5.14
C PRO A 127 10.85 17.23 4.66
N ASN A 128 11.49 18.27 5.16
CA ASN A 128 11.16 19.65 4.78
C ASN A 128 11.56 19.93 3.32
N ASP A 129 12.68 19.39 2.88
CA ASP A 129 13.14 19.58 1.50
C ASP A 129 12.26 18.81 0.53
N PHE A 130 11.82 17.59 0.88
CA PHE A 130 10.86 16.83 0.09
C PHE A 130 9.52 17.57 -0.04
N ILE A 131 8.95 18.06 1.07
CA ILE A 131 7.70 18.83 1.06
C ILE A 131 7.81 20.06 0.17
N LYS A 132 8.92 20.84 0.26
CA LYS A 132 9.16 21.97 -0.61
C LYS A 132 9.26 21.57 -2.08
N GLN A 133 9.95 20.47 -2.38
CA GLN A 133 10.07 19.97 -3.75
C GLN A 133 8.72 19.59 -4.34
N VAL A 134 7.90 18.84 -3.60
CA VAL A 134 6.53 18.46 -3.99
C VAL A 134 5.67 19.70 -4.25
N ALA A 135 5.73 20.69 -3.36
CA ALA A 135 4.99 21.94 -3.51
C ALA A 135 5.43 22.73 -4.75
N ASN A 136 6.74 22.89 -4.96
CA ASN A 136 7.31 23.62 -6.09
C ASN A 136 7.04 22.92 -7.44
N ALA A 137 6.99 21.59 -7.44
CA ALA A 137 6.66 20.80 -8.63
C ALA A 137 5.14 20.75 -8.92
N GLY A 138 4.28 21.34 -8.08
CA GLY A 138 2.84 21.30 -8.23
C GLY A 138 2.24 19.89 -8.02
N GLN A 139 2.95 19.01 -7.32
CA GLN A 139 2.56 17.60 -7.13
C GLN A 139 1.68 17.36 -5.90
N VAL A 140 1.35 18.40 -5.13
CA VAL A 140 0.51 18.30 -3.94
C VAL A 140 -0.82 17.58 -4.21
N PRO A 141 -1.57 17.89 -5.30
CA PRO A 141 -2.83 17.19 -5.58
C PRO A 141 -2.66 15.67 -5.73
N MET A 142 -1.58 15.21 -6.35
CA MET A 142 -1.28 13.79 -6.52
C MET A 142 -1.14 13.08 -5.17
N PHE A 143 -0.45 13.69 -4.22
CA PHE A 143 -0.29 13.12 -2.87
C PHE A 143 -1.58 13.20 -2.04
N VAL A 144 -2.41 14.23 -2.27
CA VAL A 144 -3.75 14.30 -1.68
C VAL A 144 -4.62 13.14 -2.17
N ASP A 145 -4.65 12.90 -3.48
CA ASP A 145 -5.41 11.79 -4.07
C ASP A 145 -4.92 10.42 -3.55
N GLU A 146 -3.61 10.25 -3.48
CA GLU A 146 -2.99 9.01 -2.96
C GLU A 146 -3.38 8.77 -1.48
N LEU A 147 -3.28 9.80 -0.64
CA LEU A 147 -3.66 9.71 0.77
C LEU A 147 -5.17 9.49 0.95
N SER A 148 -6.01 10.14 0.12
CA SER A 148 -7.45 9.94 0.11
C SER A 148 -7.81 8.49 -0.20
N ARG A 149 -7.20 7.89 -1.22
CA ARG A 149 -7.40 6.48 -1.58
C ARG A 149 -6.93 5.55 -0.47
N ARG A 150 -5.83 5.86 0.20
CA ARG A 150 -5.37 5.10 1.36
C ARG A 150 -6.41 5.13 2.50
N LYS A 151 -6.96 6.30 2.81
CA LYS A 151 -8.05 6.46 3.79
C LYS A 151 -9.32 5.72 3.35
N ALA A 152 -9.60 5.66 2.04
CA ALA A 152 -10.70 4.87 1.50
C ALA A 152 -10.54 3.38 1.77
N VAL A 153 -9.31 2.83 1.61
CA VAL A 153 -9.04 1.44 1.98
C VAL A 153 -9.24 1.22 3.49
N ASP A 154 -8.82 2.16 4.34
CA ASP A 154 -9.03 2.08 5.79
C ASP A 154 -10.54 2.06 6.13
N ALA A 155 -11.34 2.88 5.47
CA ALA A 155 -12.79 2.88 5.63
C ALA A 155 -13.42 1.55 5.19
N LEU A 156 -13.00 0.99 4.05
CA LEU A 156 -13.47 -0.32 3.58
C LEU A 156 -13.14 -1.43 4.58
N VAL A 157 -11.94 -1.43 5.13
CA VAL A 157 -11.51 -2.40 6.14
C VAL A 157 -12.34 -2.28 7.42
N ALA A 158 -12.65 -1.06 7.86
CA ALA A 158 -13.48 -0.83 9.04
C ALA A 158 -14.90 -1.38 8.90
N HIS A 159 -15.44 -1.44 7.67
CA HIS A 159 -16.76 -2.01 7.37
C HIS A 159 -16.72 -3.51 7.02
N ALA A 160 -15.54 -4.09 6.85
CA ALA A 160 -15.41 -5.48 6.42
C ALA A 160 -15.46 -6.47 7.61
N GLU A 161 -16.09 -7.60 7.38
CA GLU A 161 -16.03 -8.74 8.29
C GLU A 161 -14.88 -9.67 7.87
N ILE A 162 -13.81 -9.68 8.65
CA ILE A 162 -12.60 -10.44 8.34
C ILE A 162 -12.58 -11.70 9.18
N THR A 163 -12.39 -12.85 8.51
CA THR A 163 -12.31 -14.14 9.18
C THR A 163 -11.03 -14.86 8.78
N ASP A 164 -10.49 -15.67 9.70
CA ASP A 164 -9.41 -16.60 9.39
C ASP A 164 -9.90 -17.79 8.54
N ALA A 165 -8.98 -18.66 8.12
CA ALA A 165 -9.32 -19.85 7.35
C ALA A 165 -10.22 -20.87 8.11
N LYS A 166 -10.39 -20.70 9.42
CA LYS A 166 -11.27 -21.51 10.27
C LYS A 166 -12.63 -20.84 10.52
N GLY A 167 -12.83 -19.63 9.97
CA GLY A 167 -14.06 -18.84 10.14
C GLY A 167 -14.13 -18.01 11.43
N ASN A 168 -13.05 -17.89 12.19
CA ASN A 168 -13.01 -17.02 13.36
C ASN A 168 -12.83 -15.56 12.93
N LYS A 169 -13.56 -14.64 13.58
CA LYS A 169 -13.37 -13.19 13.34
C LYS A 169 -11.96 -12.77 13.76
N VAL A 170 -11.31 -12.03 12.87
CA VAL A 170 -9.98 -11.44 13.12
C VAL A 170 -10.16 -9.93 13.24
N SER A 171 -9.70 -9.35 14.36
CA SER A 171 -9.56 -7.90 14.49
C SER A 171 -8.25 -7.47 13.82
N LEU A 172 -8.33 -6.43 12.97
CA LEU A 172 -7.15 -5.80 12.39
C LEU A 172 -6.68 -4.57 13.18
N GLU A 173 -7.24 -4.37 14.37
CA GLU A 173 -6.78 -3.34 15.30
C GLU A 173 -5.50 -3.85 15.98
N GLY A 174 -4.37 -3.22 15.66
CA GLY A 174 -3.07 -3.47 16.23
C GLY A 174 -2.25 -2.21 16.37
#